data_787896096b367d07aba7d6090909fa57
#
_entry.id   787896096b367d07aba7d6090909fa57
#
_cell.length_a   1.000
_cell.length_b   1.000
_cell.length_c   1.000
_cell.angle_alpha   90.00
_cell.angle_beta   90.00
_cell.angle_gamma   90.00
#
_symmetry.space_group_name_H-M   'P 1'
#
loop_
_entity.id
_entity.type
_entity.pdbx_description
1 polymer ?
#
loop_
_entity_poly.entity_id
_entity_poly.type
_entity_poly.pdbx_seq_one_letter_code
_entity_poly.pdbx_strand_id
1 'polypeptide(L)'
;MSDFIVEKLTKSVGDKTVFKEISFIIHDLDRIGIIGVNGTGKTTLLDVVSERIGFDGDVSPFTKANGYKIAYLTQEPEFDDSKTVLDTVLSSDLREMALIREYETLMSDYSEENQARLEKVMAEMDSLDAWSIESEVKTVLSKLGLSDLSQKVGDLSGGLRRRVQLAQVLLNDADLLLLDEPTNHLDIDTIAWLTNFLKSSKKTVLFITHDRYFLDNVATRIFELDQANLIEYQGNYQDYVRLKAEQDERDAAALHKKKQLYKQELAWMRTQPQARATKQQARINRFKDLKGEVHQTVNNDDLEINFETSRIGKKVVNFEHVDFAYEDGKQILSDFNLIMQNRDRIGIVGDNGVGKSTLLNLINGDLVPTAGVLDIGETVRIGYFSQQIKDMDESKRVIN
;
A
#
# COMPACT_ATOMS: atom_id res chain seq x y z
N MET A 1 5.85 19.33 -20.51
CA MET A 1 6.02 19.06 -19.08
C MET A 1 4.73 19.47 -18.41
N SER A 2 4.02 18.52 -17.86
CA SER A 2 2.71 18.73 -17.27
C SER A 2 2.76 18.41 -15.78
N ASP A 3 3.31 19.33 -14.99
CA ASP A 3 3.33 19.20 -13.54
C ASP A 3 1.91 19.18 -12.98
N PHE A 4 1.68 18.33 -11.97
CA PHE A 4 0.46 18.35 -11.17
C PHE A 4 0.76 19.08 -9.86
N ILE A 5 0.15 20.26 -9.67
CA ILE A 5 0.43 21.15 -8.55
C ILE A 5 -0.75 21.11 -7.58
N VAL A 6 -0.45 20.96 -6.30
CA VAL A 6 -1.41 21.01 -5.19
C VAL A 6 -1.04 22.17 -4.28
N GLU A 7 -1.97 23.10 -4.06
CA GLU A 7 -1.76 24.26 -3.21
C GLU A 7 -2.79 24.34 -2.09
N LYS A 8 -2.30 24.40 -0.84
CA LYS A 8 -3.10 24.58 0.38
C LYS A 8 -4.27 23.61 0.51
N LEU A 9 -4.05 22.34 0.14
CA LEU A 9 -5.06 21.31 0.27
C LEU A 9 -5.41 21.08 1.74
N THR A 10 -6.69 21.25 2.06
CA THR A 10 -7.27 20.94 3.37
C THR A 10 -8.35 19.90 3.22
N LYS A 11 -8.37 18.92 4.12
CA LYS A 11 -9.39 17.86 4.16
C LYS A 11 -9.65 17.41 5.58
N SER A 12 -10.93 17.35 5.93
CA SER A 12 -11.42 16.75 7.17
C SER A 12 -12.31 15.55 6.87
N VAL A 13 -12.28 14.56 7.75
CA VAL A 13 -13.14 13.38 7.71
C VAL A 13 -13.80 13.25 9.09
N GLY A 14 -15.11 13.50 9.15
CA GLY A 14 -15.81 13.70 10.40
C GLY A 14 -15.21 14.89 11.19
N ASP A 15 -14.90 14.68 12.46
CA ASP A 15 -14.31 15.71 13.33
C ASP A 15 -12.77 15.78 13.24
N LYS A 16 -12.13 14.90 12.43
CA LYS A 16 -10.67 14.83 12.31
C LYS A 16 -10.18 15.55 11.07
N THR A 17 -9.32 16.56 11.25
CA THR A 17 -8.57 17.15 10.13
C THR A 17 -7.47 16.19 9.70
N VAL A 18 -7.52 15.75 8.43
CA VAL A 18 -6.57 14.79 7.83
C VAL A 18 -5.41 15.52 7.20
N PHE A 19 -5.69 16.64 6.49
CA PHE A 19 -4.69 17.52 5.91
C PHE A 19 -5.02 18.98 6.27
N LYS A 20 -3.97 19.77 6.53
CA LYS A 20 -4.10 21.19 6.84
C LYS A 20 -3.16 21.99 5.96
N GLU A 21 -3.72 22.62 4.92
CA GLU A 21 -3.01 23.50 3.99
C GLU A 21 -1.73 22.87 3.41
N ILE A 22 -1.75 21.55 3.10
CA ILE A 22 -0.60 20.89 2.49
C ILE A 22 -0.42 21.35 1.04
N SER A 23 0.83 21.54 0.62
CA SER A 23 1.19 21.94 -0.74
C SER A 23 2.35 21.10 -1.24
N PHE A 24 2.26 20.63 -2.48
CA PHE A 24 3.31 19.84 -3.13
C PHE A 24 3.19 19.88 -4.64
N ILE A 25 4.24 19.46 -5.33
CA ILE A 25 4.28 19.38 -6.79
C ILE A 25 4.71 17.97 -7.17
N ILE A 26 3.98 17.36 -8.10
CA ILE A 26 4.36 16.11 -8.76
C ILE A 26 4.88 16.48 -10.14
N HIS A 27 6.16 16.27 -10.37
CA HIS A 27 6.79 16.53 -11.66
C HIS A 27 6.62 15.34 -12.60
N ASP A 28 6.75 15.61 -13.88
CA ASP A 28 6.76 14.56 -14.90
C ASP A 28 7.85 13.52 -14.60
N LEU A 29 7.52 12.22 -14.73
CA LEU A 29 8.37 11.08 -14.43
C LEU A 29 8.76 10.88 -12.95
N ASP A 30 8.16 11.64 -12.03
CA ASP A 30 8.35 11.40 -10.60
C ASP A 30 7.80 10.03 -10.18
N ARG A 31 8.49 9.40 -9.25
CA ARG A 31 8.02 8.20 -8.53
C ARG A 31 8.03 8.49 -7.03
N ILE A 32 6.86 8.83 -6.52
CA ILE A 32 6.71 9.34 -5.15
C ILE A 32 6.07 8.27 -4.28
N GLY A 33 6.77 7.83 -3.24
CA GLY A 33 6.24 6.95 -2.21
C GLY A 33 5.61 7.75 -1.07
N ILE A 34 4.36 7.41 -0.67
CA ILE A 34 3.70 8.01 0.49
C ILE A 34 3.86 7.08 1.69
N ILE A 35 4.36 7.62 2.79
CA ILE A 35 4.52 6.91 4.06
C ILE A 35 3.82 7.66 5.19
N GLY A 36 3.60 6.98 6.30
CA GLY A 36 2.96 7.53 7.50
C GLY A 36 2.27 6.42 8.31
N VAL A 37 1.94 6.70 9.55
CA VAL A 37 1.23 5.77 10.43
C VAL A 37 -0.17 5.45 9.85
N ASN A 38 -0.75 4.30 10.21
CA ASN A 38 -2.10 3.97 9.78
C ASN A 38 -3.11 5.00 10.31
N GLY A 39 -4.05 5.40 9.46
CA GLY A 39 -5.05 6.41 9.79
C GLY A 39 -4.56 7.88 9.71
N THR A 40 -3.38 8.15 9.11
CA THR A 40 -2.91 9.51 8.81
C THR A 40 -3.55 10.11 7.55
N GLY A 41 -4.29 9.30 6.76
CA GLY A 41 -4.98 9.77 5.57
C GLY A 41 -4.25 9.52 4.25
N LYS A 42 -3.33 8.56 4.18
CA LYS A 42 -2.61 8.23 2.94
C LYS A 42 -3.56 7.92 1.78
N THR A 43 -4.48 6.96 1.96
CA THR A 43 -5.53 6.62 0.98
C THR A 43 -6.43 7.83 0.68
N THR A 44 -6.81 8.60 1.71
CA THR A 44 -7.59 9.82 1.54
C THR A 44 -6.88 10.83 0.64
N LEU A 45 -5.55 10.91 0.70
CA LEU A 45 -4.78 11.78 -0.20
C LEU A 45 -4.90 11.31 -1.66
N LEU A 46 -4.77 10.01 -1.93
CA LEU A 46 -4.97 9.46 -3.27
C LEU A 46 -6.40 9.68 -3.77
N ASP A 47 -7.41 9.48 -2.90
CA ASP A 47 -8.82 9.70 -3.24
C ASP A 47 -9.10 11.16 -3.59
N VAL A 48 -8.49 12.13 -2.88
CA VAL A 48 -8.64 13.56 -3.16
C VAL A 48 -7.87 13.94 -4.43
N VAL A 49 -6.65 13.44 -4.63
CA VAL A 49 -5.84 13.71 -5.84
C VAL A 49 -6.51 13.12 -7.09
N SER A 50 -7.16 11.96 -6.96
CA SER A 50 -7.95 11.35 -8.05
C SER A 50 -9.31 12.03 -8.28
N GLU A 51 -9.67 13.01 -7.46
CA GLU A 51 -10.97 13.71 -7.47
C GLU A 51 -12.18 12.78 -7.20
N ARG A 52 -11.96 11.57 -6.63
CA ARG A 52 -13.05 10.67 -6.19
C ARG A 52 -13.80 11.24 -4.99
N ILE A 53 -13.08 11.91 -4.09
CA ILE A 53 -13.66 12.66 -2.98
C ILE A 53 -13.26 14.13 -3.06
N GLY A 54 -14.15 15.02 -2.61
CA GLY A 54 -13.90 16.45 -2.58
C GLY A 54 -12.91 16.84 -1.47
N PHE A 55 -12.40 18.06 -1.57
CA PHE A 55 -11.57 18.76 -0.59
C PHE A 55 -12.42 19.77 0.20
N ASP A 56 -11.86 20.34 1.28
CA ASP A 56 -12.50 21.38 2.05
C ASP A 56 -12.08 22.76 1.47
N GLY A 57 -13.06 23.60 1.14
CA GLY A 57 -12.84 24.94 0.58
C GLY A 57 -13.57 25.17 -0.74
N ASP A 58 -13.65 26.44 -1.14
CA ASP A 58 -14.40 26.87 -2.32
C ASP A 58 -13.55 26.97 -3.59
N VAL A 59 -12.22 26.94 -3.45
CA VAL A 59 -11.27 27.08 -4.57
C VAL A 59 -10.53 25.78 -4.76
N SER A 60 -10.46 25.29 -6.02
CA SER A 60 -9.71 24.08 -6.33
C SER A 60 -8.23 24.23 -5.95
N PRO A 61 -7.69 23.31 -5.16
CA PRO A 61 -6.26 23.28 -4.82
C PRO A 61 -5.40 22.73 -5.96
N PHE A 62 -6.00 22.27 -7.08
CA PHE A 62 -5.30 21.58 -8.16
C PHE A 62 -5.06 22.50 -9.36
N THR A 63 -3.80 22.50 -9.81
CA THR A 63 -3.40 23.08 -11.11
C THR A 63 -2.77 21.95 -11.95
N LYS A 64 -3.41 21.62 -13.07
CA LYS A 64 -2.99 20.57 -14.00
C LYS A 64 -3.26 20.96 -15.44
N ALA A 65 -2.58 20.32 -16.39
CA ALA A 65 -2.81 20.54 -17.82
C ALA A 65 -4.24 20.12 -18.22
N ASN A 66 -4.76 20.74 -19.29
CA ASN A 66 -6.05 20.33 -19.86
C ASN A 66 -5.96 18.91 -20.36
N GLY A 67 -6.93 18.06 -19.97
CA GLY A 67 -6.95 16.66 -20.36
C GLY A 67 -5.98 15.75 -19.59
N TYR A 68 -5.39 16.23 -18.47
CA TYR A 68 -4.52 15.42 -17.61
C TYR A 68 -5.27 14.21 -17.08
N LYS A 69 -4.77 13.01 -17.42
CA LYS A 69 -5.39 11.74 -17.11
C LYS A 69 -4.76 11.11 -15.88
N ILE A 70 -5.61 10.61 -14.96
CA ILE A 70 -5.19 9.90 -13.75
C ILE A 70 -5.78 8.50 -13.79
N ALA A 71 -4.95 7.48 -13.58
CA ALA A 71 -5.41 6.11 -13.36
C ALA A 71 -5.15 5.72 -11.90
N TYR A 72 -6.13 5.08 -11.25
CA TYR A 72 -6.07 4.79 -9.84
C TYR A 72 -6.32 3.31 -9.52
N LEU A 73 -5.35 2.69 -8.86
CA LEU A 73 -5.46 1.38 -8.23
C LEU A 73 -6.00 1.55 -6.80
N THR A 74 -7.29 1.39 -6.61
CA THR A 74 -7.97 1.51 -5.31
C THR A 74 -7.81 0.25 -4.46
N GLN A 75 -8.07 0.32 -3.14
CA GLN A 75 -8.02 -0.86 -2.28
C GLN A 75 -9.07 -1.90 -2.65
N GLU A 76 -10.28 -1.48 -2.97
CA GLU A 76 -11.38 -2.34 -3.42
C GLU A 76 -11.68 -2.06 -4.90
N PRO A 77 -11.49 -3.06 -5.78
CA PRO A 77 -11.80 -2.90 -7.20
C PRO A 77 -13.32 -2.80 -7.44
N GLU A 78 -13.73 -1.77 -8.15
CA GLU A 78 -15.10 -1.63 -8.64
C GLU A 78 -15.12 -2.01 -10.12
N PHE A 79 -15.78 -3.12 -10.46
CA PHE A 79 -15.88 -3.61 -11.82
C PHE A 79 -17.33 -3.88 -12.20
N ASP A 80 -17.59 -3.86 -13.50
CA ASP A 80 -18.74 -4.49 -14.10
C ASP A 80 -18.52 -6.00 -14.14
N ASP A 81 -19.12 -6.73 -13.19
CA ASP A 81 -18.96 -8.17 -13.02
C ASP A 81 -19.38 -9.00 -14.24
N SER A 82 -20.11 -8.40 -15.19
CA SER A 82 -20.54 -9.06 -16.44
C SER A 82 -19.44 -9.09 -17.51
N LYS A 83 -18.43 -8.22 -17.41
CA LYS A 83 -17.35 -8.11 -18.40
C LYS A 83 -16.30 -9.20 -18.23
N THR A 84 -15.63 -9.52 -19.34
CA THR A 84 -14.48 -10.42 -19.31
C THR A 84 -13.22 -9.71 -18.78
N VAL A 85 -12.22 -10.49 -18.40
CA VAL A 85 -10.90 -9.95 -18.02
C VAL A 85 -10.32 -9.11 -19.17
N LEU A 86 -10.39 -9.62 -20.40
CA LEU A 86 -9.91 -8.91 -21.59
C LEU A 86 -10.60 -7.55 -21.77
N ASP A 87 -11.94 -7.53 -21.72
CA ASP A 87 -12.71 -6.30 -21.88
C ASP A 87 -12.41 -5.27 -20.80
N THR A 88 -12.15 -5.74 -19.58
CA THR A 88 -11.87 -4.88 -18.43
C THR A 88 -10.47 -4.27 -18.52
N VAL A 89 -9.46 -5.09 -18.82
CA VAL A 89 -8.07 -4.63 -18.92
C VAL A 89 -7.86 -3.69 -20.11
N LEU A 90 -8.49 -4.00 -21.25
CA LEU A 90 -8.40 -3.19 -22.47
C LEU A 90 -9.53 -2.16 -22.60
N SER A 91 -10.10 -1.71 -21.47
CA SER A 91 -11.22 -0.75 -21.45
C SER A 91 -10.81 0.71 -21.71
N SER A 92 -9.57 0.97 -22.15
CA SER A 92 -9.09 2.30 -22.52
C SER A 92 -9.77 2.82 -23.80
N ASP A 93 -9.95 4.15 -23.89
CA ASP A 93 -10.49 4.83 -25.08
C ASP A 93 -9.49 4.90 -26.25
N LEU A 94 -8.28 4.39 -26.09
CA LEU A 94 -7.28 4.35 -27.16
C LEU A 94 -7.71 3.40 -28.28
N ARG A 95 -7.54 3.86 -29.53
CA ARG A 95 -7.87 3.06 -30.71
C ARG A 95 -7.07 1.76 -30.77
N GLU A 96 -5.80 1.80 -30.39
CA GLU A 96 -4.90 0.66 -30.33
C GLU A 96 -5.43 -0.43 -29.38
N MET A 97 -5.90 -0.05 -28.20
CA MET A 97 -6.47 -0.99 -27.21
C MET A 97 -7.78 -1.63 -27.72
N ALA A 98 -8.61 -0.86 -28.43
CA ALA A 98 -9.81 -1.40 -29.06
C ALA A 98 -9.47 -2.41 -30.16
N LEU A 99 -8.42 -2.15 -30.97
CA LEU A 99 -7.94 -3.07 -31.99
C LEU A 99 -7.34 -4.34 -31.40
N ILE A 100 -6.53 -4.23 -30.35
CA ILE A 100 -5.96 -5.40 -29.64
C ILE A 100 -7.06 -6.28 -29.10
N ARG A 101 -8.07 -5.69 -28.44
CA ARG A 101 -9.23 -6.43 -27.95
C ARG A 101 -9.98 -7.15 -29.06
N GLU A 102 -10.22 -6.47 -30.19
CA GLU A 102 -10.90 -7.06 -31.34
C GLU A 102 -10.05 -8.19 -31.95
N TYR A 103 -8.74 -8.00 -32.08
CA TYR A 103 -7.80 -9.01 -32.54
C TYR A 103 -7.81 -10.27 -31.66
N GLU A 104 -7.67 -10.12 -30.34
CA GLU A 104 -7.68 -11.24 -29.40
C GLU A 104 -9.03 -12.00 -29.44
N THR A 105 -10.14 -11.27 -29.57
CA THR A 105 -11.48 -11.89 -29.68
C THR A 105 -11.59 -12.71 -30.98
N LEU A 106 -11.16 -12.17 -32.11
CA LEU A 106 -11.19 -12.86 -33.41
C LEU A 106 -10.23 -14.05 -33.45
N MET A 107 -9.09 -13.98 -32.74
CA MET A 107 -8.15 -15.08 -32.64
C MET A 107 -8.64 -16.22 -31.75
N SER A 108 -9.39 -15.90 -30.69
CA SER A 108 -9.96 -16.90 -29.80
C SER A 108 -11.15 -17.66 -30.41
N ASP A 109 -11.89 -17.02 -31.32
CA ASP A 109 -13.02 -17.60 -32.07
C ASP A 109 -12.78 -17.54 -33.60
N TYR A 110 -11.65 -18.11 -34.02
CA TYR A 110 -11.26 -18.09 -35.42
C TYR A 110 -12.20 -18.93 -36.29
N SER A 111 -12.79 -18.29 -37.30
CA SER A 111 -13.60 -18.94 -38.33
C SER A 111 -13.30 -18.36 -39.69
N GLU A 112 -13.56 -19.13 -40.78
CA GLU A 112 -13.39 -18.65 -42.14
C GLU A 112 -14.24 -17.39 -42.43
N GLU A 113 -15.37 -17.25 -41.77
CA GLU A 113 -16.27 -16.09 -41.89
C GLU A 113 -15.64 -14.82 -41.31
N ASN A 114 -14.79 -14.96 -40.27
CA ASN A 114 -14.12 -13.85 -39.62
C ASN A 114 -12.77 -13.45 -40.24
N GLN A 115 -12.25 -14.24 -41.19
CA GLN A 115 -10.93 -14.01 -41.74
C GLN A 115 -10.76 -12.60 -42.39
N ALA A 116 -11.73 -12.16 -43.17
CA ALA A 116 -11.67 -10.83 -43.80
C ALA A 116 -11.70 -9.67 -42.79
N ARG A 117 -12.30 -9.88 -41.64
CA ARG A 117 -12.30 -8.91 -40.55
C ARG A 117 -10.97 -8.91 -39.82
N LEU A 118 -10.41 -10.09 -39.54
CA LEU A 118 -9.10 -10.26 -38.94
C LEU A 118 -8.01 -9.59 -39.77
N GLU A 119 -7.98 -9.80 -41.10
CA GLU A 119 -7.01 -9.16 -41.98
C GLU A 119 -7.08 -7.62 -41.94
N LYS A 120 -8.29 -7.04 -41.82
CA LYS A 120 -8.46 -5.59 -41.67
C LYS A 120 -7.93 -5.09 -40.34
N VAL A 121 -8.24 -5.79 -39.24
CA VAL A 121 -7.76 -5.44 -37.91
C VAL A 121 -6.24 -5.50 -37.88
N MET A 122 -5.64 -6.54 -38.43
CA MET A 122 -4.18 -6.67 -38.50
C MET A 122 -3.54 -5.52 -39.32
N ALA A 123 -4.12 -5.15 -40.44
CA ALA A 123 -3.62 -4.02 -41.24
C ALA A 123 -3.74 -2.67 -40.50
N GLU A 124 -4.81 -2.47 -39.74
CA GLU A 124 -4.93 -1.28 -38.86
C GLU A 124 -3.91 -1.32 -37.71
N MET A 125 -3.66 -2.48 -37.10
CA MET A 125 -2.63 -2.67 -36.07
C MET A 125 -1.24 -2.36 -36.59
N ASP A 126 -0.91 -2.81 -37.81
CA ASP A 126 0.34 -2.47 -38.48
C ASP A 126 0.50 -0.96 -38.66
N SER A 127 -0.58 -0.28 -39.09
CA SER A 127 -0.55 1.17 -39.34
C SER A 127 -0.36 2.03 -38.12
N LEU A 128 -0.78 1.54 -36.93
CA LEU A 128 -0.72 2.22 -35.66
C LEU A 128 0.40 1.70 -34.75
N ASP A 129 1.26 0.79 -35.22
CA ASP A 129 2.29 0.11 -34.42
C ASP A 129 1.74 -0.55 -33.15
N ALA A 130 0.49 -1.06 -33.23
CA ALA A 130 -0.23 -1.62 -32.08
C ALA A 130 0.35 -2.97 -31.60
N TRP A 131 1.20 -3.63 -32.38
CA TRP A 131 1.85 -4.89 -32.02
C TRP A 131 2.83 -4.72 -30.83
N SER A 132 3.48 -3.58 -30.72
CA SER A 132 4.34 -3.27 -29.57
C SER A 132 3.53 -3.18 -28.28
N ILE A 133 2.36 -2.55 -28.35
CA ILE A 133 1.42 -2.41 -27.22
C ILE A 133 0.81 -3.78 -26.88
N GLU A 134 0.44 -4.57 -27.88
CA GLU A 134 -0.09 -5.94 -27.69
C GLU A 134 0.93 -6.84 -26.96
N SER A 135 2.19 -6.75 -27.34
CA SER A 135 3.27 -7.47 -26.67
C SER A 135 3.45 -7.05 -25.20
N GLU A 136 3.34 -5.74 -24.92
CA GLU A 136 3.35 -5.22 -23.55
C GLU A 136 2.14 -5.72 -22.76
N VAL A 137 0.94 -5.67 -23.33
CA VAL A 137 -0.29 -6.21 -22.72
C VAL A 137 -0.12 -7.67 -22.34
N LYS A 138 0.33 -8.53 -23.28
CA LYS A 138 0.57 -9.95 -23.02
C LYS A 138 1.59 -10.18 -21.91
N THR A 139 2.65 -9.37 -21.91
CA THR A 139 3.68 -9.45 -20.86
C THR A 139 3.09 -9.11 -19.49
N VAL A 140 2.34 -8.01 -19.38
CA VAL A 140 1.70 -7.59 -18.12
C VAL A 140 0.73 -8.67 -17.63
N LEU A 141 -0.16 -9.16 -18.50
CA LEU A 141 -1.15 -10.19 -18.16
C LEU A 141 -0.48 -11.48 -17.70
N SER A 142 0.53 -11.96 -18.43
CA SER A 142 1.28 -13.17 -18.07
C SER A 142 1.99 -13.03 -16.71
N LYS A 143 2.66 -11.90 -16.47
CA LYS A 143 3.38 -11.64 -15.22
C LYS A 143 2.46 -11.50 -14.01
N LEU A 144 1.24 -11.03 -14.23
CA LEU A 144 0.20 -10.97 -13.19
C LEU A 144 -0.57 -12.30 -13.05
N GLY A 145 -0.23 -13.34 -13.83
CA GLY A 145 -0.87 -14.64 -13.78
C GLY A 145 -2.32 -14.64 -14.27
N LEU A 146 -2.65 -13.74 -15.19
CA LEU A 146 -3.96 -13.65 -15.85
C LEU A 146 -3.93 -14.42 -17.16
N SER A 147 -4.20 -15.73 -17.10
CA SER A 147 -4.10 -16.64 -18.26
C SER A 147 -5.42 -16.83 -19.00
N ASP A 148 -6.56 -16.82 -18.29
CA ASP A 148 -7.88 -16.95 -18.89
C ASP A 148 -8.54 -15.57 -19.02
N LEU A 149 -8.39 -14.98 -20.20
CA LEU A 149 -8.90 -13.64 -20.51
C LEU A 149 -10.39 -13.64 -20.85
N SER A 150 -10.99 -14.81 -21.11
CA SER A 150 -12.42 -14.97 -21.40
C SER A 150 -13.27 -15.08 -20.14
N GLN A 151 -12.66 -15.34 -18.98
CA GLN A 151 -13.37 -15.45 -17.71
C GLN A 151 -14.00 -14.12 -17.31
N LYS A 152 -15.22 -14.17 -16.75
CA LYS A 152 -15.88 -12.96 -16.22
C LYS A 152 -15.21 -12.49 -14.94
N VAL A 153 -15.09 -11.19 -14.78
CA VAL A 153 -14.48 -10.58 -13.58
C VAL A 153 -15.26 -10.92 -12.31
N GLY A 154 -16.60 -11.09 -12.41
CA GLY A 154 -17.44 -11.50 -11.29
C GLY A 154 -17.09 -12.87 -10.70
N ASP A 155 -16.56 -13.79 -11.50
CA ASP A 155 -16.22 -15.16 -11.10
C ASP A 155 -14.80 -15.27 -10.51
N LEU A 156 -14.06 -14.17 -10.49
CA LEU A 156 -12.67 -14.14 -10.01
C LEU A 156 -12.58 -14.06 -8.47
N SER A 157 -11.56 -14.68 -7.91
CA SER A 157 -11.18 -14.44 -6.52
C SER A 157 -10.78 -12.97 -6.28
N GLY A 158 -10.89 -12.46 -5.05
CA GLY A 158 -10.51 -11.09 -4.72
C GLY A 158 -9.06 -10.75 -5.12
N GLY A 159 -8.13 -11.70 -4.96
CA GLY A 159 -6.74 -11.52 -5.38
C GLY A 159 -6.57 -11.40 -6.90
N LEU A 160 -7.32 -12.18 -7.69
CA LEU A 160 -7.32 -12.08 -9.16
C LEU A 160 -8.00 -10.78 -9.62
N ARG A 161 -9.11 -10.38 -9.01
CA ARG A 161 -9.76 -9.08 -9.28
C ARG A 161 -8.77 -7.93 -9.08
N ARG A 162 -7.98 -7.98 -8.00
CA ARG A 162 -6.93 -6.98 -7.71
C ARG A 162 -5.85 -6.95 -8.79
N ARG A 163 -5.42 -8.11 -9.28
CA ARG A 163 -4.43 -8.21 -10.38
C ARG A 163 -5.00 -7.69 -11.71
N VAL A 164 -6.28 -7.92 -12.00
CA VAL A 164 -6.97 -7.34 -13.15
C VAL A 164 -6.96 -5.81 -13.09
N GLN A 165 -7.28 -5.24 -11.91
CA GLN A 165 -7.24 -3.79 -11.72
C GLN A 165 -5.81 -3.23 -11.88
N LEU A 166 -4.83 -3.92 -11.32
CA LEU A 166 -3.43 -3.53 -11.50
C LEU A 166 -3.03 -3.55 -12.97
N ALA A 167 -3.37 -4.61 -13.72
CA ALA A 167 -3.13 -4.67 -15.16
C ALA A 167 -3.78 -3.49 -15.90
N GLN A 168 -5.05 -3.22 -15.62
CA GLN A 168 -5.80 -2.10 -16.21
C GLN A 168 -5.12 -0.75 -15.95
N VAL A 169 -4.67 -0.51 -14.71
CA VAL A 169 -4.00 0.75 -14.34
C VAL A 169 -2.62 0.86 -14.99
N LEU A 170 -1.82 -0.22 -15.02
CA LEU A 170 -0.49 -0.20 -15.62
C LEU A 170 -0.53 0.03 -17.14
N LEU A 171 -1.54 -0.52 -17.82
CA LEU A 171 -1.74 -0.42 -19.27
C LEU A 171 -2.51 0.85 -19.68
N ASN A 172 -3.03 1.63 -18.72
CA ASN A 172 -3.75 2.87 -19.01
C ASN A 172 -2.79 3.94 -19.56
N ASP A 173 -3.28 4.73 -20.54
CA ASP A 173 -2.59 5.93 -21.05
C ASP A 173 -2.85 7.12 -20.12
N ALA A 174 -2.40 7.02 -18.88
CA ALA A 174 -2.52 8.08 -17.90
C ALA A 174 -1.19 8.80 -17.69
N ASP A 175 -1.29 10.12 -17.42
CA ASP A 175 -0.15 10.97 -17.07
C ASP A 175 0.35 10.66 -15.64
N LEU A 176 -0.58 10.29 -14.74
CA LEU A 176 -0.30 9.96 -13.35
C LEU A 176 -0.96 8.64 -12.94
N LEU A 177 -0.16 7.71 -12.43
CA LEU A 177 -0.64 6.49 -11.79
C LEU A 177 -0.70 6.69 -10.28
N LEU A 178 -1.87 6.47 -9.70
CA LEU A 178 -2.07 6.40 -8.26
C LEU A 178 -2.17 4.92 -7.86
N LEU A 179 -1.28 4.46 -6.98
CA LEU A 179 -1.22 3.04 -6.59
C LEU A 179 -1.37 2.90 -5.08
N ASP A 180 -2.50 2.40 -4.61
CA ASP A 180 -2.71 2.11 -3.19
C ASP A 180 -2.39 0.65 -2.89
N GLU A 181 -1.29 0.39 -2.18
CA GLU A 181 -0.77 -0.93 -1.82
C GLU A 181 -0.66 -1.91 -3.03
N PRO A 182 0.12 -1.55 -4.08
CA PRO A 182 0.19 -2.35 -5.30
C PRO A 182 0.89 -3.70 -5.13
N THR A 183 1.65 -3.89 -4.05
CA THR A 183 2.39 -5.12 -3.74
C THR A 183 1.54 -6.16 -2.99
N ASN A 184 0.37 -5.77 -2.46
CA ASN A 184 -0.50 -6.68 -1.74
C ASN A 184 -1.03 -7.79 -2.65
N HIS A 185 -1.04 -9.01 -2.13
CA HIS A 185 -1.48 -10.24 -2.83
C HIS A 185 -0.60 -10.65 -4.03
N LEU A 186 0.58 -10.03 -4.21
CA LEU A 186 1.58 -10.45 -5.18
C LEU A 186 2.63 -11.35 -4.52
N ASP A 187 3.18 -12.27 -5.29
CA ASP A 187 4.36 -13.04 -4.91
C ASP A 187 5.65 -12.23 -5.16
N ILE A 188 6.78 -12.73 -4.66
CA ILE A 188 8.07 -12.04 -4.70
C ILE A 188 8.52 -11.78 -6.14
N ASP A 189 8.31 -12.74 -7.05
CA ASP A 189 8.73 -12.61 -8.45
C ASP A 189 7.89 -11.55 -9.17
N THR A 190 6.60 -11.51 -8.91
CA THR A 190 5.69 -10.50 -9.45
C THR A 190 6.02 -9.10 -8.89
N ILE A 191 6.37 -8.97 -7.59
CA ILE A 191 6.82 -7.71 -6.99
C ILE A 191 8.13 -7.24 -7.64
N ALA A 192 9.09 -8.14 -7.84
CA ALA A 192 10.36 -7.81 -8.49
C ALA A 192 10.15 -7.34 -9.95
N TRP A 193 9.26 -8.02 -10.68
CA TRP A 193 8.87 -7.59 -12.02
C TRP A 193 8.18 -6.22 -12.02
N LEU A 194 7.18 -5.98 -11.14
CA LEU A 194 6.47 -4.70 -11.03
C LEU A 194 7.45 -3.55 -10.71
N THR A 195 8.39 -3.81 -9.80
CA THR A 195 9.48 -2.88 -9.46
C THR A 195 10.26 -2.45 -10.70
N ASN A 196 10.70 -3.42 -11.51
CA ASN A 196 11.45 -3.16 -12.74
C ASN A 196 10.59 -2.48 -13.81
N PHE A 197 9.32 -2.88 -13.95
CA PHE A 197 8.37 -2.27 -14.85
C PHE A 197 8.20 -0.77 -14.56
N LEU A 198 7.93 -0.40 -13.31
CA LEU A 198 7.75 1.00 -12.92
C LEU A 198 9.06 1.82 -13.02
N LYS A 199 10.22 1.20 -12.77
CA LYS A 199 11.53 1.86 -12.99
C LYS A 199 11.79 2.20 -14.46
N SER A 200 11.43 1.33 -15.37
CA SER A 200 11.65 1.48 -16.81
C SER A 200 10.55 2.28 -17.50
N SER A 201 9.38 2.39 -16.91
CA SER A 201 8.25 3.11 -17.47
C SER A 201 8.50 4.63 -17.48
N LYS A 202 7.92 5.31 -18.48
CA LYS A 202 7.92 6.78 -18.58
C LYS A 202 6.68 7.39 -17.94
N LYS A 203 6.12 6.76 -16.91
CA LYS A 203 4.91 7.21 -16.23
C LYS A 203 5.26 7.86 -14.89
N THR A 204 4.52 8.90 -14.55
CA THR A 204 4.57 9.51 -13.21
C THR A 204 3.78 8.63 -12.25
N VAL A 205 4.31 8.35 -11.07
CA VAL A 205 3.69 7.41 -10.12
C VAL A 205 3.66 8.02 -8.72
N LEU A 206 2.49 8.02 -8.10
CA LEU A 206 2.30 8.33 -6.69
C LEU A 206 1.73 7.08 -6.01
N PHE A 207 2.43 6.52 -5.02
CA PHE A 207 2.04 5.22 -4.46
C PHE A 207 2.16 5.14 -2.95
N ILE A 208 1.29 4.32 -2.37
CA ILE A 208 1.32 3.94 -0.96
C ILE A 208 1.77 2.49 -0.89
N THR A 209 2.72 2.16 -0.02
CA THR A 209 3.04 0.77 0.30
C THR A 209 3.75 0.66 1.65
N HIS A 210 3.58 -0.49 2.29
CA HIS A 210 4.35 -0.92 3.46
C HIS A 210 5.59 -1.76 3.10
N ASP A 211 5.76 -2.09 1.81
CA ASP A 211 6.90 -2.83 1.32
C ASP A 211 8.13 -1.90 1.18
N ARG A 212 9.07 -2.04 2.12
CA ARG A 212 10.29 -1.23 2.16
C ARG A 212 11.21 -1.50 0.97
N TYR A 213 11.24 -2.74 0.48
CA TYR A 213 12.02 -3.08 -0.70
C TYR A 213 11.49 -2.38 -1.94
N PHE A 214 10.17 -2.35 -2.11
CA PHE A 214 9.52 -1.65 -3.20
C PHE A 214 9.76 -0.14 -3.12
N LEU A 215 9.58 0.47 -1.93
CA LEU A 215 9.88 1.89 -1.69
C LEU A 215 11.34 2.24 -2.03
N ASP A 216 12.28 1.44 -1.56
CA ASP A 216 13.72 1.69 -1.77
C ASP A 216 14.11 1.62 -3.24
N ASN A 217 13.47 0.74 -3.98
CA ASN A 217 13.79 0.49 -5.38
C ASN A 217 13.04 1.38 -6.37
N VAL A 218 11.80 1.79 -6.08
CA VAL A 218 10.95 2.53 -7.02
C VAL A 218 10.96 4.03 -6.74
N ALA A 219 10.92 4.44 -5.47
CA ALA A 219 10.78 5.84 -5.11
C ALA A 219 12.02 6.67 -5.48
N THR A 220 11.78 7.86 -6.03
CA THR A 220 12.76 8.93 -6.22
C THR A 220 12.56 10.06 -5.22
N ARG A 221 11.35 10.14 -4.65
CA ARG A 221 10.96 11.08 -3.59
C ARG A 221 10.02 10.36 -2.62
N ILE A 222 10.00 10.81 -1.37
CA ILE A 222 9.10 10.27 -0.34
C ILE A 222 8.32 11.42 0.28
N PHE A 223 7.01 11.23 0.39
CA PHE A 223 6.10 12.08 1.14
C PHE A 223 5.73 11.40 2.46
N GLU A 224 6.08 12.01 3.57
CA GLU A 224 5.66 11.59 4.90
C GLU A 224 4.43 12.38 5.32
N LEU A 225 3.33 11.67 5.61
CA LEU A 225 2.14 12.24 6.23
C LEU A 225 2.20 12.06 7.74
N ASP A 226 2.37 13.17 8.47
CA ASP A 226 2.40 13.19 9.92
C ASP A 226 1.65 14.40 10.47
N GLN A 227 0.77 14.18 11.46
CA GLN A 227 0.00 15.22 12.18
C GLN A 227 -0.67 16.25 11.23
N ALA A 228 -1.35 15.77 10.20
CA ALA A 228 -2.03 16.56 9.17
C ALA A 228 -1.09 17.43 8.29
N ASN A 229 0.22 17.24 8.37
CA ASN A 229 1.21 17.88 7.51
C ASN A 229 1.81 16.88 6.54
N LEU A 230 2.38 17.41 5.46
CA LEU A 230 3.13 16.63 4.48
C LEU A 230 4.57 17.14 4.49
N ILE A 231 5.51 16.21 4.69
CA ILE A 231 6.95 16.49 4.67
C ILE A 231 7.54 15.74 3.48
N GLU A 232 8.33 16.44 2.67
CA GLU A 232 8.97 15.90 1.49
C GLU A 232 10.43 15.56 1.75
N TYR A 233 10.85 14.35 1.33
CA TYR A 233 12.23 13.89 1.35
C TYR A 233 12.67 13.52 -0.06
N GLN A 234 13.82 14.00 -0.48
CA GLN A 234 14.46 13.62 -1.73
C GLN A 234 15.22 12.32 -1.57
N GLY A 235 15.08 11.41 -2.55
CA GLY A 235 15.74 10.12 -2.56
C GLY A 235 14.79 8.95 -2.29
N ASN A 236 15.38 7.78 -2.03
CA ASN A 236 14.67 6.53 -1.77
C ASN A 236 14.36 6.32 -0.27
N TYR A 237 13.92 5.11 0.09
CA TYR A 237 13.57 4.80 1.48
C TYR A 237 14.78 4.85 2.44
N GLN A 238 15.98 4.44 2.00
CA GLN A 238 17.19 4.52 2.82
C GLN A 238 17.58 5.98 3.08
N ASP A 239 17.48 6.85 2.06
CA ASP A 239 17.70 8.29 2.21
C ASP A 239 16.70 8.91 3.18
N TYR A 240 15.43 8.54 3.07
CA TYR A 240 14.40 8.97 4.02
C TYR A 240 14.75 8.61 5.46
N VAL A 241 15.10 7.35 5.72
CA VAL A 241 15.44 6.88 7.09
C VAL A 241 16.63 7.69 7.65
N ARG A 242 17.65 7.93 6.83
CA ARG A 242 18.81 8.73 7.23
C ARG A 242 18.43 10.19 7.52
N LEU A 243 17.72 10.84 6.60
CA LEU A 243 17.32 12.24 6.73
C LEU A 243 16.35 12.45 7.90
N LYS A 244 15.43 11.51 8.13
CA LYS A 244 14.51 11.52 9.27
C LYS A 244 15.27 11.42 10.59
N ALA A 245 16.21 10.49 10.71
CA ALA A 245 17.04 10.36 11.91
C ALA A 245 17.84 11.64 12.21
N GLU A 246 18.45 12.26 11.19
CA GLU A 246 19.14 13.54 11.33
C GLU A 246 18.20 14.67 11.77
N GLN A 247 16.98 14.70 11.27
CA GLN A 247 15.96 15.68 11.66
C GLN A 247 15.52 15.45 13.11
N ASP A 248 15.21 14.21 13.49
CA ASP A 248 14.80 13.85 14.85
C ASP A 248 15.88 14.20 15.88
N GLU A 249 17.16 13.98 15.56
CA GLU A 249 18.27 14.41 16.42
C GLU A 249 18.33 15.94 16.59
N ARG A 250 18.15 16.69 15.50
CA ARG A 250 18.12 18.17 15.55
C ARG A 250 16.95 18.67 16.39
N ASP A 251 15.77 18.07 16.20
CA ASP A 251 14.55 18.45 16.91
C ASP A 251 14.66 18.09 18.40
N ALA A 252 15.23 16.93 18.73
CA ALA A 252 15.52 16.54 20.11
C ALA A 252 16.52 17.51 20.78
N ALA A 253 17.57 17.91 20.08
CA ALA A 253 18.55 18.89 20.59
C ALA A 253 17.90 20.28 20.77
N ALA A 254 17.07 20.71 19.84
CA ALA A 254 16.32 21.97 19.94
C ALA A 254 15.33 21.93 21.11
N LEU A 255 14.59 20.83 21.28
CA LEU A 255 13.67 20.64 22.39
C LEU A 255 14.39 20.62 23.75
N HIS A 256 15.57 19.96 23.81
CA HIS A 256 16.40 19.97 25.01
C HIS A 256 16.84 21.40 25.40
N LYS A 257 17.28 22.20 24.42
CA LYS A 257 17.62 23.63 24.65
C LYS A 257 16.39 24.44 25.12
N LYS A 258 15.22 24.22 24.50
CA LYS A 258 13.96 24.88 24.93
C LYS A 258 13.56 24.46 26.35
N LYS A 259 13.69 23.18 26.72
CA LYS A 259 13.43 22.70 28.08
C LYS A 259 14.40 23.29 29.10
N GLN A 260 15.69 23.46 28.75
CA GLN A 260 16.66 24.15 29.61
C GLN A 260 16.30 25.63 29.82
N LEU A 261 15.98 26.33 28.71
CA LEU A 261 15.53 27.72 28.78
C LEU A 261 14.26 27.87 29.62
N TYR A 262 13.29 26.97 29.43
CA TYR A 262 12.05 26.93 30.24
C TYR A 262 12.38 26.78 31.73
N LYS A 263 13.29 25.89 32.12
CA LYS A 263 13.72 25.72 33.53
C LYS A 263 14.34 27.00 34.09
N GLN A 264 15.18 27.69 33.30
CA GLN A 264 15.79 28.94 33.71
C GLN A 264 14.76 30.07 33.88
N GLU A 265 13.85 30.21 32.93
CA GLU A 265 12.78 31.21 32.99
C GLU A 265 11.76 30.92 34.11
N LEU A 266 11.47 29.63 34.38
CA LEU A 266 10.62 29.21 35.50
C LEU A 266 11.27 29.54 36.85
N ALA A 267 12.57 29.31 36.99
CA ALA A 267 13.32 29.70 38.20
C ALA A 267 13.30 31.22 38.40
N TRP A 268 13.46 31.99 37.34
CA TRP A 268 13.36 33.46 37.39
C TRP A 268 11.94 33.92 37.79
N MET A 269 10.90 33.31 37.20
CA MET A 269 9.49 33.62 37.60
C MET A 269 9.20 33.35 39.05
N ARG A 270 9.84 32.34 39.69
CA ARG A 270 9.68 32.00 41.10
C ARG A 270 10.35 33.01 42.05
N THR A 271 11.31 33.79 41.60
CA THR A 271 12.04 34.77 42.42
C THR A 271 11.30 36.10 42.62
N GLN A 272 10.00 36.20 42.24
CA GLN A 272 9.15 37.37 42.37
C GLN A 272 9.86 38.66 41.91
N PRO A 273 10.07 38.90 40.63
CA PRO A 273 10.74 40.11 40.14
C PRO A 273 9.87 41.34 40.48
N GLN A 274 10.42 42.30 41.21
CA GLN A 274 9.77 43.56 41.52
C GLN A 274 9.50 44.38 40.27
N ALA A 275 8.27 44.90 40.13
CA ALA A 275 7.72 45.47 38.91
C ALA A 275 8.42 46.75 38.48
N ARG A 276 9.13 46.71 37.33
CA ARG A 276 9.37 47.85 36.42
C ARG A 276 9.09 47.43 34.98
N ALA A 277 8.02 47.79 34.59
CA ALA A 277 6.94 47.77 33.69
C ALA A 277 7.07 47.03 32.31
N THR A 278 7.87 47.41 31.33
CA THR A 278 7.62 46.98 29.93
C THR A 278 8.50 45.79 29.48
N LYS A 279 9.74 45.76 29.91
CA LYS A 279 10.67 44.63 29.58
C LYS A 279 10.29 43.31 30.31
N GLN A 280 9.69 43.40 31.46
CA GLN A 280 9.24 42.24 32.23
C GLN A 280 7.99 41.62 31.61
N GLN A 281 7.04 42.42 31.10
CA GLN A 281 5.84 41.89 30.44
C GLN A 281 6.20 41.12 29.16
N ALA A 282 7.16 41.59 28.39
CA ALA A 282 7.65 40.89 27.19
C ALA A 282 8.30 39.53 27.56
N ARG A 283 9.03 39.47 28.70
CA ARG A 283 9.63 38.21 29.17
C ARG A 283 8.59 37.22 29.69
N ILE A 284 7.55 37.71 30.40
CA ILE A 284 6.41 36.89 30.85
C ILE A 284 5.64 36.32 29.65
N ASN A 285 5.43 37.12 28.61
CA ASN A 285 4.75 36.63 27.40
C ASN A 285 5.60 35.54 26.72
N ARG A 286 6.91 35.74 26.51
CA ARG A 286 7.82 34.70 26.00
C ARG A 286 7.80 33.42 26.84
N PHE A 287 7.74 33.54 28.16
CA PHE A 287 7.63 32.38 29.04
C PHE A 287 6.30 31.61 28.82
N LYS A 288 5.19 32.32 28.62
CA LYS A 288 3.91 31.68 28.30
C LYS A 288 3.95 30.93 26.96
N ASP A 289 4.54 31.55 25.95
CA ASP A 289 4.73 30.93 24.63
C ASP A 289 5.62 29.68 24.73
N LEU A 290 6.77 29.80 25.40
CA LEU A 290 7.70 28.69 25.63
C LEU A 290 7.08 27.54 26.44
N LYS A 291 6.19 27.88 27.42
CA LYS A 291 5.44 26.91 28.19
C LYS A 291 4.47 26.12 27.29
N GLY A 292 3.78 26.80 26.38
CA GLY A 292 2.90 26.18 25.39
C GLY A 292 3.64 25.18 24.52
N GLU A 293 4.76 25.61 23.92
CA GLU A 293 5.59 24.79 23.05
C GLU A 293 6.17 23.54 23.75
N VAL A 294 6.65 23.67 25.00
CA VAL A 294 7.24 22.53 25.75
C VAL A 294 6.16 21.52 26.18
N HIS A 295 4.91 21.95 26.44
CA HIS A 295 3.83 21.03 26.85
C HIS A 295 3.12 20.36 25.69
N GLN A 296 3.11 20.92 24.48
CA GLN A 296 2.54 20.27 23.32
C GLN A 296 3.34 19.04 22.86
N THR A 297 4.62 18.95 23.19
CA THR A 297 5.55 17.90 22.72
C THR A 297 5.55 16.62 23.59
N VAL A 298 4.71 16.51 24.62
CA VAL A 298 4.81 15.41 25.65
C VAL A 298 3.82 14.26 25.43
N ASN A 299 3.01 14.27 24.36
CA ASN A 299 1.93 13.27 24.19
C ASN A 299 2.24 12.06 23.29
N ASN A 300 3.48 11.63 23.17
CA ASN A 300 3.84 10.34 22.56
C ASN A 300 4.37 9.40 23.66
N ASP A 301 3.47 8.86 24.48
CA ASP A 301 3.79 7.70 25.30
C ASP A 301 3.62 6.43 24.47
N ASP A 302 4.72 5.74 24.20
CA ASP A 302 4.72 4.38 23.65
C ASP A 302 4.00 3.45 24.63
N LEU A 303 2.94 2.80 24.16
CA LEU A 303 2.23 1.75 24.89
C LEU A 303 3.14 0.52 24.99
N GLU A 304 3.85 0.35 26.10
CA GLU A 304 4.51 -0.92 26.44
C GLU A 304 3.47 -1.95 26.88
N ILE A 305 3.16 -2.89 26.00
CA ILE A 305 2.30 -4.04 26.32
C ILE A 305 3.21 -5.16 26.84
N ASN A 306 3.18 -5.42 28.14
CA ASN A 306 3.86 -6.56 28.75
C ASN A 306 2.97 -7.79 28.70
N PHE A 307 3.39 -8.82 27.96
CA PHE A 307 2.73 -10.13 27.96
C PHE A 307 3.33 -11.05 29.01
N GLU A 308 2.48 -11.67 29.83
CA GLU A 308 2.90 -12.74 30.74
C GLU A 308 3.27 -13.98 29.94
N THR A 309 4.51 -14.46 30.10
CA THR A 309 5.00 -15.68 29.43
C THR A 309 4.70 -16.89 30.28
N SER A 310 3.81 -17.76 29.81
CA SER A 310 3.64 -19.12 30.37
C SER A 310 4.83 -20.02 30.03
N ARG A 311 5.15 -21.00 30.88
CA ARG A 311 6.19 -22.00 30.63
C ARG A 311 5.73 -22.95 29.52
N ILE A 312 6.35 -22.85 28.34
CA ILE A 312 6.11 -23.71 27.19
C ILE A 312 7.22 -24.78 27.14
N GLY A 313 6.86 -26.03 26.81
CA GLY A 313 7.82 -27.13 26.60
C GLY A 313 8.81 -26.86 25.47
N LYS A 314 9.87 -27.69 25.33
CA LYS A 314 10.91 -27.51 24.30
C LYS A 314 10.39 -27.66 22.87
N LYS A 315 9.52 -28.66 22.61
CA LYS A 315 8.85 -28.86 21.31
C LYS A 315 7.48 -28.18 21.33
N VAL A 316 7.20 -27.35 20.37
CA VAL A 316 5.94 -26.59 20.26
C VAL A 316 5.03 -27.23 19.24
N VAL A 317 5.56 -27.53 18.03
CA VAL A 317 4.85 -28.19 16.93
C VAL A 317 5.84 -29.14 16.24
N ASN A 318 5.38 -30.33 15.91
CA ASN A 318 6.18 -31.35 15.23
C ASN A 318 5.36 -31.98 14.09
N PHE A 319 5.86 -31.85 12.88
CA PHE A 319 5.36 -32.55 11.69
C PHE A 319 6.28 -33.74 11.41
N GLU A 320 5.73 -34.93 11.36
CA GLU A 320 6.45 -36.18 11.03
C GLU A 320 5.77 -36.83 9.83
N HIS A 321 6.47 -36.83 8.68
CA HIS A 321 6.04 -37.46 7.43
C HIS A 321 4.61 -37.05 7.02
N VAL A 322 4.28 -35.73 7.14
CA VAL A 322 2.93 -35.25 6.93
C VAL A 322 2.67 -35.09 5.44
N ASP A 323 1.57 -35.69 4.98
CA ASP A 323 0.97 -35.49 3.68
C ASP A 323 -0.34 -34.75 3.83
N PHE A 324 -0.62 -33.83 2.91
CA PHE A 324 -1.92 -33.18 2.82
C PHE A 324 -2.32 -32.91 1.38
N ALA A 325 -3.54 -33.34 1.03
CA ALA A 325 -4.20 -33.03 -0.24
C ALA A 325 -5.63 -32.56 0.02
N TYR A 326 -6.13 -31.63 -0.80
CA TYR A 326 -7.53 -31.23 -0.79
C TYR A 326 -8.41 -32.27 -1.48
N GLU A 327 -9.73 -32.18 -1.31
CA GLU A 327 -10.71 -33.11 -1.91
C GLU A 327 -10.67 -33.12 -3.46
N ASP A 328 -10.20 -32.06 -4.08
CA ASP A 328 -9.97 -31.94 -5.53
C ASP A 328 -8.74 -32.73 -6.02
N GLY A 329 -8.04 -33.41 -5.11
CA GLY A 329 -6.85 -34.21 -5.40
C GLY A 329 -5.55 -33.39 -5.49
N LYS A 330 -5.57 -32.09 -5.28
CA LYS A 330 -4.38 -31.25 -5.30
C LYS A 330 -3.53 -31.52 -4.06
N GLN A 331 -2.38 -32.17 -4.25
CA GLN A 331 -1.40 -32.42 -3.18
C GLN A 331 -0.65 -31.13 -2.86
N ILE A 332 -0.65 -30.74 -1.58
CA ILE A 332 -0.02 -29.51 -1.07
C ILE A 332 1.25 -29.82 -0.27
N LEU A 333 1.19 -30.86 0.59
CA LEU A 333 2.33 -31.31 1.36
C LEU A 333 2.62 -32.78 1.01
N SER A 334 3.89 -33.12 0.87
CA SER A 334 4.36 -34.47 0.63
C SER A 334 5.58 -34.77 1.50
N ASP A 335 5.48 -35.78 2.35
CA ASP A 335 6.55 -36.19 3.29
C ASP A 335 7.14 -34.99 4.07
N PHE A 336 6.27 -34.06 4.52
CA PHE A 336 6.69 -32.82 5.14
C PHE A 336 7.12 -33.04 6.58
N ASN A 337 8.32 -32.61 6.92
CA ASN A 337 8.92 -32.74 8.24
C ASN A 337 9.37 -31.38 8.75
N LEU A 338 8.89 -30.96 9.93
CA LEU A 338 9.27 -29.70 10.56
C LEU A 338 9.12 -29.79 12.08
N ILE A 339 10.12 -29.34 12.81
CA ILE A 339 10.07 -29.19 14.27
C ILE A 339 10.18 -27.72 14.62
N MET A 340 9.16 -27.18 15.28
CA MET A 340 9.18 -25.83 15.84
C MET A 340 9.48 -25.90 17.34
N GLN A 341 10.45 -25.13 17.76
CA GLN A 341 10.88 -25.05 19.17
C GLN A 341 10.41 -23.75 19.82
N ASN A 342 10.47 -23.73 21.14
CA ASN A 342 10.16 -22.51 21.89
C ASN A 342 11.11 -21.36 21.49
N ARG A 343 10.54 -20.18 21.18
CA ARG A 343 11.19 -18.95 20.69
C ARG A 343 11.64 -18.95 19.23
N ASP A 344 11.33 -19.98 18.45
CA ASP A 344 11.57 -19.93 17.01
C ASP A 344 10.73 -18.80 16.38
N ARG A 345 11.31 -18.18 15.37
CA ARG A 345 10.63 -17.22 14.49
C ARG A 345 10.80 -17.74 13.06
N ILE A 346 9.74 -18.31 12.52
CA ILE A 346 9.78 -18.99 11.22
C ILE A 346 9.03 -18.12 10.20
N GLY A 347 9.71 -17.75 9.12
CA GLY A 347 9.11 -17.14 7.94
C GLY A 347 8.77 -18.21 6.90
N ILE A 348 7.53 -18.20 6.39
CA ILE A 348 7.08 -19.09 5.31
C ILE A 348 7.05 -18.29 4.01
N VAL A 349 7.88 -18.67 3.04
CA VAL A 349 8.03 -18.00 1.75
C VAL A 349 7.68 -18.95 0.62
N GLY A 350 7.14 -18.46 -0.46
CA GLY A 350 6.77 -19.22 -1.67
C GLY A 350 5.70 -18.50 -2.48
N ASP A 351 5.42 -19.02 -3.68
CA ASP A 351 4.46 -18.48 -4.62
C ASP A 351 3.01 -18.52 -4.10
N ASN A 352 2.13 -17.74 -4.72
CA ASN A 352 0.72 -17.80 -4.38
C ASN A 352 0.10 -19.14 -4.76
N GLY A 353 -0.70 -19.71 -3.84
CA GLY A 353 -1.35 -21.01 -4.05
C GLY A 353 -0.47 -22.24 -3.75
N VAL A 354 0.78 -22.07 -3.28
CA VAL A 354 1.69 -23.19 -2.95
C VAL A 354 1.33 -23.91 -1.65
N GLY A 355 0.44 -23.33 -0.82
CA GLY A 355 -0.01 -23.98 0.43
C GLY A 355 0.46 -23.32 1.73
N LYS A 356 0.96 -22.07 1.70
CA LYS A 356 1.37 -21.34 2.92
C LYS A 356 0.26 -21.26 3.96
N SER A 357 -0.93 -20.86 3.55
CA SER A 357 -2.11 -20.77 4.44
C SER A 357 -2.59 -22.16 4.87
N THR A 358 -2.45 -23.17 4.01
CA THR A 358 -2.78 -24.57 4.33
C THR A 358 -1.91 -25.08 5.48
N LEU A 359 -0.61 -24.80 5.47
CA LEU A 359 0.29 -25.16 6.55
C LEU A 359 -0.11 -24.50 7.89
N LEU A 360 -0.49 -23.21 7.85
CA LEU A 360 -0.96 -22.51 9.05
C LEU A 360 -2.30 -23.06 9.55
N ASN A 361 -3.23 -23.43 8.66
CA ASN A 361 -4.52 -24.01 9.03
C ASN A 361 -4.36 -25.43 9.61
N LEU A 362 -3.36 -26.21 9.15
CA LEU A 362 -3.00 -27.48 9.78
C LEU A 362 -2.50 -27.27 11.21
N ILE A 363 -1.63 -26.28 11.45
CA ILE A 363 -1.16 -25.92 12.79
C ILE A 363 -2.31 -25.45 13.67
N ASN A 364 -3.23 -24.63 13.13
CA ASN A 364 -4.39 -24.12 13.86
C ASN A 364 -5.43 -25.22 14.19
N GLY A 365 -5.36 -26.37 13.50
CA GLY A 365 -6.31 -27.46 13.66
C GLY A 365 -7.58 -27.34 12.81
N ASP A 366 -7.66 -26.36 11.90
CA ASP A 366 -8.77 -26.20 10.95
C ASP A 366 -8.74 -27.27 9.84
N LEU A 367 -7.57 -27.85 9.58
CA LEU A 367 -7.35 -28.94 8.65
C LEU A 367 -6.66 -30.10 9.36
N VAL A 368 -6.92 -31.33 8.87
CA VAL A 368 -6.31 -32.54 9.39
C VAL A 368 -5.39 -33.13 8.31
N PRO A 369 -4.16 -33.56 8.65
CA PRO A 369 -3.28 -34.22 7.70
C PRO A 369 -3.93 -35.45 7.05
N THR A 370 -3.66 -35.70 5.77
CA THR A 370 -4.13 -36.89 5.05
C THR A 370 -3.33 -38.16 5.49
N ALA A 371 -2.04 -37.96 5.79
CA ALA A 371 -1.16 -39.00 6.35
C ALA A 371 -0.07 -38.36 7.20
N GLY A 372 0.67 -39.15 7.98
CA GLY A 372 1.70 -38.67 8.90
C GLY A 372 1.15 -38.24 10.26
N VAL A 373 1.99 -37.61 11.06
CA VAL A 373 1.64 -37.15 12.42
C VAL A 373 1.95 -35.69 12.58
N LEU A 374 0.95 -34.95 13.03
CA LEU A 374 1.11 -33.55 13.51
C LEU A 374 0.89 -33.57 15.01
N ASP A 375 1.97 -33.32 15.77
CA ASP A 375 1.95 -33.26 17.23
C ASP A 375 2.13 -31.80 17.70
N ILE A 376 1.18 -31.33 18.50
CA ILE A 376 1.18 -29.99 19.09
C ILE A 376 1.23 -30.17 20.60
N GLY A 377 2.21 -29.53 21.26
CA GLY A 377 2.41 -29.69 22.69
C GLY A 377 1.16 -29.31 23.50
N GLU A 378 0.77 -30.12 24.49
CA GLU A 378 -0.45 -29.95 25.30
C GLU A 378 -0.57 -28.58 26.00
N THR A 379 0.55 -27.92 26.23
CA THR A 379 0.59 -26.58 26.88
C THR A 379 0.62 -25.43 25.88
N VAL A 380 0.61 -25.72 24.58
CA VAL A 380 0.66 -24.71 23.52
C VAL A 380 -0.72 -24.10 23.34
N ARG A 381 -0.79 -22.78 23.40
CA ARG A 381 -1.97 -22.02 23.03
C ARG A 381 -1.69 -21.31 21.73
N ILE A 382 -2.48 -21.60 20.69
CA ILE A 382 -2.32 -21.02 19.37
C ILE A 382 -3.19 -19.78 19.28
N GLY A 383 -2.59 -18.64 18.96
CA GLY A 383 -3.30 -17.44 18.52
C GLY A 383 -3.14 -17.33 16.99
N TYR A 384 -4.25 -17.42 16.27
CA TYR A 384 -4.25 -17.35 14.81
C TYR A 384 -4.82 -16.01 14.33
N PHE A 385 -3.99 -15.26 13.60
CA PHE A 385 -4.43 -14.03 12.94
C PHE A 385 -4.62 -14.32 11.45
N SER A 386 -5.88 -14.43 11.02
CA SER A 386 -6.25 -14.75 9.63
C SER A 386 -6.29 -13.49 8.75
N GLN A 387 -6.16 -13.67 7.43
CA GLN A 387 -6.33 -12.60 6.45
C GLN A 387 -7.77 -12.04 6.42
N GLN A 388 -8.76 -12.88 6.70
CA GLN A 388 -10.16 -12.46 6.85
C GLN A 388 -10.55 -12.67 8.30
N ILE A 389 -11.01 -11.62 8.93
CA ILE A 389 -11.59 -11.70 10.28
C ILE A 389 -12.96 -12.37 10.14
N LYS A 390 -12.98 -13.70 10.34
CA LYS A 390 -14.24 -14.46 10.44
C LYS A 390 -14.67 -14.39 11.91
N ASP A 391 -15.96 -14.15 12.13
CA ASP A 391 -16.62 -14.31 13.44
C ASP A 391 -16.29 -13.28 14.53
N MET A 392 -16.09 -12.01 14.17
CA MET A 392 -16.26 -10.96 15.18
C MET A 392 -17.75 -10.74 15.43
N ASP A 393 -18.16 -10.92 16.69
CA ASP A 393 -19.52 -10.56 17.13
C ASP A 393 -19.66 -9.02 17.09
N GLU A 394 -20.25 -8.51 16.03
CA GLU A 394 -20.45 -7.07 15.79
C GLU A 394 -21.25 -6.37 16.89
N SER A 395 -21.96 -7.15 17.74
CA SER A 395 -22.71 -6.63 18.87
C SER A 395 -21.83 -6.32 20.09
N LYS A 396 -20.59 -6.84 20.15
CA LYS A 396 -19.68 -6.62 21.27
C LYS A 396 -18.84 -5.36 21.10
N ARG A 397 -18.60 -4.69 22.23
CA ARG A 397 -17.66 -3.55 22.26
C ARG A 397 -16.22 -4.07 22.24
N VAL A 398 -15.31 -3.31 21.60
CA VAL A 398 -13.87 -3.66 21.48
C VAL A 398 -13.16 -3.93 22.82
N ILE A 399 -13.75 -3.50 23.92
CA ILE A 399 -13.17 -3.59 25.29
C ILE A 399 -13.79 -4.73 26.12
N ASN A 400 -14.69 -5.54 25.57
CA ASN A 400 -15.32 -6.64 26.33
C ASN A 400 -14.81 -8.00 25.86
#